data_e74bd795a37443d0e1fcc8e49d988775
#
_entry.id   e74bd795a37443d0e1fcc8e49d988775
#
_cell.length_a   1.000
_cell.length_b   1.000
_cell.length_c   1.000
_cell.angle_alpha   90.00
_cell.angle_beta   90.00
_cell.angle_gamma   90.00
#
_symmetry.space_group_name_H-M   'P 1'
#
loop_
_entity.id
_entity.type
_entity.pdbx_description
1 polymer ?
#
loop_
_entity_poly.entity_id
_entity_poly.type
_entity_poly.pdbx_seq_one_letter_code
_entity_poly.pdbx_strand_id
1 'polypeptide(L)'
;MAPLVHPPLTVAHRFVESQAGLAYYAKRPDGLMWRNEELFDTPIYYLAFHGRPGGVRSLLDRVDSERLCEAFEGYGASYRNLVYFACCNVLRGKQGERFAKEFLRRSRVRAVIGYTTAVDWMASLVCDMLFLHRFYRDPSPWRNLRRIFNSVLRDYPAAKRLGYTFIAGR
;
A
#
# COMPACT_ATOMS: atom_id res chain seq x y z
N MET A 1 -2.43 24.64 -26.96
CA MET A 1 -2.39 23.80 -25.75
C MET A 1 -1.40 22.68 -26.00
N ALA A 2 -0.25 22.68 -25.31
CA ALA A 2 0.67 21.56 -25.36
C ALA A 2 0.00 20.35 -24.68
N PRO A 3 0.03 19.16 -25.26
CA PRO A 3 -0.46 17.97 -24.57
C PRO A 3 0.35 17.78 -23.31
N LEU A 4 -0.34 17.67 -22.16
CA LEU A 4 0.27 17.26 -20.91
C LEU A 4 0.77 15.81 -21.07
N VAL A 5 2.00 15.69 -21.56
CA VAL A 5 2.70 14.40 -21.62
C VAL A 5 3.11 14.08 -20.19
N HIS A 6 2.24 13.40 -19.45
CA HIS A 6 2.65 12.78 -18.19
C HIS A 6 3.61 11.64 -18.55
N PRO A 7 4.73 11.49 -17.83
CA PRO A 7 5.58 10.32 -18.02
C PRO A 7 4.72 9.05 -17.85
N PRO A 8 4.96 8.02 -18.65
CA PRO A 8 4.19 6.78 -18.54
C PRO A 8 4.36 6.19 -17.15
N LEU A 9 3.25 5.79 -16.53
CA LEU A 9 3.27 5.08 -15.27
C LEU A 9 3.91 3.72 -15.49
N THR A 10 5.04 3.46 -14.84
CA THR A 10 5.68 2.16 -14.85
C THR A 10 5.05 1.28 -13.78
N VAL A 11 4.50 0.14 -14.18
CA VAL A 11 3.90 -0.85 -13.28
C VAL A 11 4.72 -2.13 -13.36
N ALA A 12 5.28 -2.56 -12.23
CA ALA A 12 5.90 -3.88 -12.10
C ALA A 12 4.97 -4.81 -11.33
N HIS A 13 4.35 -5.75 -12.02
CA HIS A 13 3.49 -6.76 -11.42
C HIS A 13 4.31 -8.00 -11.04
N ARG A 14 4.02 -8.56 -9.85
CA ARG A 14 4.59 -9.82 -9.37
C ARG A 14 3.51 -10.66 -8.73
N PHE A 15 3.48 -11.93 -9.08
CA PHE A 15 2.60 -12.90 -8.45
C PHE A 15 3.32 -13.51 -7.24
N VAL A 16 2.69 -13.43 -6.06
CA VAL A 16 3.27 -13.89 -4.79
C VAL A 16 2.40 -14.99 -4.22
N GLU A 17 2.88 -16.23 -4.33
CA GLU A 17 2.13 -17.42 -3.91
C GLU A 17 2.32 -17.76 -2.44
N SER A 18 3.44 -17.33 -1.83
CA SER A 18 3.87 -17.77 -0.51
C SER A 18 4.54 -16.66 0.29
N GLN A 19 4.70 -16.89 1.59
CA GLN A 19 5.50 -16.03 2.46
C GLN A 19 6.95 -15.92 1.99
N ALA A 20 7.54 -17.03 1.54
CA ALA A 20 8.90 -17.01 0.99
C ALA A 20 8.99 -16.16 -0.28
N GLY A 21 7.99 -16.23 -1.15
CA GLY A 21 7.86 -15.37 -2.33
C GLY A 21 7.77 -13.90 -1.94
N LEU A 22 6.95 -13.56 -0.93
CA LEU A 22 6.86 -12.18 -0.45
C LEU A 22 8.23 -11.67 0.07
N ALA A 23 8.92 -12.47 0.87
CA ALA A 23 10.24 -12.12 1.38
C ALA A 23 11.26 -11.98 0.25
N TYR A 24 11.22 -12.87 -0.75
CA TYR A 24 12.11 -12.80 -1.93
C TYR A 24 11.96 -11.48 -2.69
N TYR A 25 10.75 -10.96 -2.81
CA TYR A 25 10.53 -9.69 -3.50
C TYR A 25 10.78 -8.47 -2.59
N ALA A 26 10.33 -8.50 -1.36
CA ALA A 26 10.28 -7.34 -0.49
C ALA A 26 11.49 -7.19 0.46
N LYS A 27 12.13 -8.28 0.88
CA LYS A 27 13.16 -8.24 1.93
C LYS A 27 14.40 -7.45 1.50
N ARG A 28 14.79 -6.47 2.31
CA ARG A 28 16.02 -5.69 2.12
C ARG A 28 17.25 -6.44 2.66
N PRO A 29 18.43 -6.28 2.04
CA PRO A 29 18.76 -5.56 0.81
C PRO A 29 18.60 -6.42 -0.46
N ASP A 30 18.32 -7.70 -0.32
CA ASP A 30 18.48 -8.68 -1.41
C ASP A 30 17.21 -8.93 -2.22
N GLY A 31 16.07 -8.36 -1.79
CA GLY A 31 14.80 -8.52 -2.47
C GLY A 31 14.82 -7.92 -3.88
N LEU A 32 14.15 -8.61 -4.82
CA LEU A 32 14.15 -8.23 -6.23
C LEU A 32 13.63 -6.80 -6.48
N MET A 33 12.74 -6.30 -5.61
CA MET A 33 12.21 -4.94 -5.71
C MET A 33 13.27 -3.88 -5.41
N TRP A 34 14.33 -4.22 -4.65
CA TRP A 34 15.44 -3.32 -4.32
C TRP A 34 16.49 -3.24 -5.41
N ARG A 35 16.66 -4.31 -6.19
CA ARG A 35 17.59 -4.33 -7.30
C ARG A 35 17.17 -3.46 -8.47
N ASN A 36 15.91 -3.01 -8.48
CA ASN A 36 15.32 -2.15 -9.51
C ASN A 36 15.04 -0.73 -8.99
N GLU A 37 15.74 -0.27 -7.94
CA GLU A 37 15.54 1.08 -7.37
C GLU A 37 15.66 2.22 -8.41
N GLU A 38 16.48 2.05 -9.43
CA GLU A 38 16.63 3.02 -10.52
C GLU A 38 15.35 3.22 -11.36
N LEU A 39 14.42 2.26 -11.31
CA LEU A 39 13.16 2.33 -12.05
C LEU A 39 12.05 3.06 -11.29
N PHE A 40 12.21 3.32 -9.99
CA PHE A 40 11.11 3.77 -9.13
C PHE A 40 11.51 4.94 -8.23
N ASP A 41 11.40 6.17 -8.73
CA ASP A 41 11.60 7.38 -7.91
C ASP A 41 10.65 7.48 -6.72
N THR A 42 9.46 6.89 -6.80
CA THR A 42 8.42 6.97 -5.77
C THR A 42 7.49 5.77 -5.77
N PRO A 43 7.93 4.60 -5.30
CA PRO A 43 7.11 3.41 -5.42
C PRO A 43 5.93 3.42 -4.44
N ILE A 44 4.75 3.10 -4.97
CA ILE A 44 3.63 2.61 -4.21
C ILE A 44 3.66 1.09 -4.27
N TYR A 45 3.79 0.45 -3.11
CA TYR A 45 3.68 -0.99 -3.01
C TYR A 45 2.22 -1.38 -2.83
N TYR A 46 1.62 -1.79 -3.92
CA TYR A 46 0.22 -2.19 -3.96
C TYR A 46 0.12 -3.71 -3.72
N LEU A 47 -0.39 -4.08 -2.55
CA LEU A 47 -0.48 -5.46 -2.08
C LEU A 47 -1.92 -5.95 -2.16
N ALA A 48 -2.23 -6.71 -3.22
CA ALA A 48 -3.54 -7.31 -3.43
C ALA A 48 -3.54 -8.79 -2.98
N PHE A 49 -4.18 -9.07 -1.85
CA PHE A 49 -4.31 -10.38 -1.24
C PHE A 49 -5.69 -10.57 -0.61
N HIS A 50 -6.00 -11.78 -0.17
CA HIS A 50 -7.05 -11.95 0.81
C HIS A 50 -6.57 -11.43 2.17
N GLY A 51 -7.30 -10.47 2.75
CA GLY A 51 -6.92 -9.81 3.99
C GLY A 51 -7.65 -10.37 5.22
N ARG A 52 -7.02 -10.19 6.37
CA ARG A 52 -7.58 -10.42 7.71
C ARG A 52 -6.97 -9.39 8.68
N PRO A 53 -7.54 -9.19 9.87
CA PRO A 53 -6.97 -8.24 10.81
C PRO A 53 -5.47 -8.51 11.08
N GLY A 54 -4.62 -7.53 10.72
CA GLY A 54 -3.18 -7.59 10.91
C GLY A 54 -2.44 -8.60 10.04
N GLY A 55 -3.00 -9.07 8.93
CA GLY A 55 -2.32 -10.04 8.09
C GLY A 55 -2.99 -10.25 6.73
N VAL A 56 -2.34 -11.07 5.91
CA VAL A 56 -2.84 -11.44 4.58
C VAL A 56 -2.77 -12.97 4.37
N ARG A 57 -3.46 -13.43 3.36
CA ARG A 57 -3.39 -14.81 2.89
C ARG A 57 -2.97 -14.81 1.43
N SER A 58 -1.84 -15.43 1.15
CA SER A 58 -1.40 -15.80 -0.20
C SER A 58 -2.08 -17.10 -0.65
N LEU A 59 -1.70 -17.62 -1.78
CA LEU A 59 -2.22 -18.90 -2.27
C LEU A 59 -1.88 -20.05 -1.31
N LEU A 60 -0.65 -20.13 -0.87
CA LEU A 60 -0.12 -21.24 -0.08
C LEU A 60 -0.09 -20.96 1.43
N ASP A 61 0.09 -19.70 1.83
CA ASP A 61 0.39 -19.35 3.22
C ASP A 61 -0.54 -18.31 3.82
N ARG A 62 -0.58 -18.32 5.14
CA ARG A 62 -1.06 -17.20 5.96
C ARG A 62 0.15 -16.39 6.43
N VAL A 63 0.22 -15.14 5.98
CA VAL A 63 1.28 -14.20 6.36
C VAL A 63 0.72 -13.31 7.46
N ASP A 64 1.17 -13.49 8.67
CA ASP A 64 0.75 -12.70 9.83
C ASP A 64 1.45 -11.33 9.90
N SER A 65 1.12 -10.56 10.94
CA SER A 65 1.66 -9.21 11.13
C SER A 65 3.17 -9.20 11.30
N GLU A 66 3.74 -10.19 12.01
CA GLU A 66 5.18 -10.27 12.25
C GLU A 66 5.93 -10.51 10.95
N ARG A 67 5.48 -11.47 10.16
CA ARG A 67 6.09 -11.81 8.86
C ARG A 67 5.96 -10.69 7.82
N LEU A 68 4.85 -9.96 7.85
CA LEU A 68 4.71 -8.75 7.03
C LEU A 68 5.71 -7.67 7.45
N CYS A 69 5.85 -7.44 8.76
CA CYS A 69 6.82 -6.48 9.27
C CYS A 69 8.27 -6.88 8.92
N GLU A 70 8.63 -8.15 9.07
CA GLU A 70 9.95 -8.68 8.69
C GLU A 70 10.25 -8.47 7.19
N ALA A 71 9.25 -8.77 6.32
CA ALA A 71 9.43 -8.65 4.88
C ALA A 71 9.70 -7.20 4.43
N PHE A 72 9.14 -6.21 5.14
CA PHE A 72 9.27 -4.80 4.81
C PHE A 72 10.21 -4.02 5.74
N GLU A 73 10.99 -4.69 6.57
CA GLU A 73 11.86 -4.02 7.54
C GLU A 73 12.89 -3.09 6.88
N GLY A 74 12.95 -1.86 7.37
CA GLY A 74 13.88 -0.84 6.84
C GLY A 74 13.53 -0.29 5.45
N TYR A 75 12.36 -0.62 4.92
CA TYR A 75 11.94 -0.33 3.55
C TYR A 75 11.92 1.16 3.19
N GLY A 76 11.49 2.01 4.10
CA GLY A 76 11.29 3.44 3.87
C GLY A 76 12.47 4.33 4.22
N ALA A 77 13.70 3.90 4.04
CA ALA A 77 14.88 4.71 4.40
C ALA A 77 14.89 6.11 3.75
N SER A 78 14.21 6.30 2.62
CA SER A 78 14.05 7.59 1.94
C SER A 78 12.74 8.32 2.27
N TYR A 79 11.86 7.78 3.10
CA TYR A 79 10.52 8.35 3.44
C TYR A 79 9.60 8.66 2.24
N ARG A 80 9.88 8.11 1.08
CA ARG A 80 9.10 8.32 -0.14
C ARG A 80 8.34 7.08 -0.59
N ASN A 81 7.99 6.19 0.32
CA ASN A 81 7.32 4.94 0.01
C ASN A 81 5.96 4.87 0.69
N LEU A 82 5.00 4.29 0.02
CA LEU A 82 3.66 4.03 0.50
C LEU A 82 3.35 2.55 0.33
N VAL A 83 2.81 1.92 1.34
CA VAL A 83 2.25 0.57 1.22
C VAL A 83 0.74 0.65 1.20
N TYR A 84 0.16 0.12 0.14
CA TYR A 84 -1.27 0.08 -0.08
C TYR A 84 -1.75 -1.37 0.04
N PHE A 85 -2.47 -1.66 1.11
CA PHE A 85 -3.10 -2.96 1.34
C PHE A 85 -4.47 -3.00 0.67
N ALA A 86 -4.52 -3.38 -0.59
CA ALA A 86 -5.76 -3.65 -1.33
C ALA A 86 -6.37 -4.99 -0.87
N CYS A 87 -6.62 -5.11 0.41
CA CYS A 87 -6.99 -6.34 1.11
C CYS A 87 -8.11 -6.08 2.11
N CYS A 88 -9.07 -7.00 2.20
CA CYS A 88 -10.13 -6.94 3.20
C CYS A 88 -9.58 -6.92 4.63
N ASN A 89 -10.17 -6.12 5.51
CA ASN A 89 -9.99 -6.20 6.96
C ASN A 89 -8.56 -6.04 7.52
N VAL A 90 -7.54 -5.79 6.72
CA VAL A 90 -6.14 -5.76 7.21
C VAL A 90 -5.96 -4.75 8.35
N LEU A 91 -6.64 -3.60 8.26
CA LEU A 91 -6.58 -2.54 9.26
C LEU A 91 -7.74 -2.60 10.28
N ARG A 92 -8.47 -3.73 10.37
CA ARG A 92 -9.66 -3.86 11.22
C ARG A 92 -9.32 -3.96 12.70
N GLY A 93 -9.98 -3.10 13.52
CA GLY A 93 -10.01 -3.14 14.97
C GLY A 93 -8.62 -3.00 15.61
N LYS A 94 -8.53 -3.31 16.89
CA LYS A 94 -7.28 -3.16 17.67
C LYS A 94 -6.09 -3.94 17.08
N GLN A 95 -6.34 -5.10 16.49
CA GLN A 95 -5.28 -5.90 15.86
C GLN A 95 -4.72 -5.22 14.60
N GLY A 96 -5.60 -4.72 13.72
CA GLY A 96 -5.19 -3.98 12.54
C GLY A 96 -4.47 -2.67 12.88
N GLU A 97 -4.93 -1.97 13.92
CA GLU A 97 -4.27 -0.75 14.41
C GLU A 97 -2.85 -1.02 14.96
N ARG A 98 -2.71 -2.08 15.78
CA ARG A 98 -1.38 -2.48 16.28
C ARG A 98 -0.44 -2.85 15.14
N PHE A 99 -0.94 -3.67 14.22
CA PHE A 99 -0.19 -4.05 13.02
C PHE A 99 0.27 -2.81 12.25
N ALA A 100 -0.62 -1.88 11.93
CA ALA A 100 -0.26 -0.69 11.16
C ALA A 100 0.80 0.17 11.86
N LYS A 101 0.70 0.35 13.17
CA LYS A 101 1.69 1.10 13.97
C LYS A 101 3.06 0.41 13.94
N GLU A 102 3.09 -0.90 14.17
CA GLU A 102 4.33 -1.67 14.17
C GLU A 102 4.94 -1.75 12.77
N PHE A 103 4.12 -1.97 11.75
CA PHE A 103 4.53 -1.98 10.36
C PHE A 103 5.17 -0.65 9.95
N LEU A 104 4.54 0.48 10.27
CA LEU A 104 5.10 1.81 10.02
C LEU A 104 6.43 2.05 10.75
N ARG A 105 6.52 1.60 12.00
CA ARG A 105 7.74 1.72 12.81
C ARG A 105 8.91 0.94 12.23
N ARG A 106 8.68 -0.31 11.83
CA ARG A 106 9.74 -1.21 11.30
C ARG A 106 10.07 -0.92 9.85
N SER A 107 9.07 -0.78 9.01
CA SER A 107 9.27 -0.54 7.59
C SER A 107 9.75 0.88 7.27
N ARG A 108 9.46 1.85 8.16
CA ARG A 108 9.74 3.29 7.95
C ARG A 108 9.08 3.87 6.69
N VAL A 109 8.06 3.23 6.16
CA VAL A 109 7.27 3.81 5.06
C VAL A 109 6.52 5.05 5.53
N ARG A 110 6.26 5.97 4.61
CA ARG A 110 5.60 7.24 4.92
C ARG A 110 4.16 7.07 5.37
N ALA A 111 3.46 6.10 4.80
CA ALA A 111 2.08 5.82 5.15
C ALA A 111 1.66 4.40 4.75
N VAL A 112 0.59 3.97 5.37
CA VAL A 112 -0.17 2.77 5.01
C VAL A 112 -1.58 3.19 4.63
N ILE A 113 -2.09 2.65 3.53
CA ILE A 113 -3.49 2.74 3.13
C ILE A 113 -4.07 1.33 3.10
N GLY A 114 -5.34 1.19 3.42
CA GLY A 114 -6.02 -0.11 3.36
C GLY A 114 -7.45 -0.02 3.86
N TYR A 115 -8.03 -1.18 4.18
CA TYR A 115 -9.44 -1.31 4.51
C TYR A 115 -9.64 -1.94 5.89
N THR A 116 -10.66 -1.43 6.62
CA THR A 116 -11.06 -1.97 7.93
C THR A 116 -12.26 -2.91 7.85
N THR A 117 -12.84 -3.11 6.67
CA THR A 117 -13.99 -4.00 6.45
C THR A 117 -13.68 -5.06 5.39
N ALA A 118 -14.56 -6.06 5.27
CA ALA A 118 -14.63 -6.85 4.05
C ALA A 118 -15.13 -5.92 2.92
N VAL A 119 -14.40 -5.90 1.82
CA VAL A 119 -14.71 -4.99 0.73
C VAL A 119 -15.27 -5.73 -0.48
N ASP A 120 -16.25 -5.12 -1.13
CA ASP A 120 -16.58 -5.45 -2.50
C ASP A 120 -15.43 -5.02 -3.40
N TRP A 121 -14.96 -5.94 -4.25
CA TRP A 121 -13.76 -5.71 -5.05
C TRP A 121 -13.93 -4.60 -6.11
N MET A 122 -15.14 -4.46 -6.69
CA MET A 122 -15.41 -3.38 -7.64
C MET A 122 -15.45 -2.03 -6.95
N ALA A 123 -16.13 -1.96 -5.81
CA ALA A 123 -16.21 -0.72 -5.04
C ALA A 123 -14.83 -0.30 -4.48
N SER A 124 -14.01 -1.25 -4.03
CA SER A 124 -12.64 -0.95 -3.58
C SER A 124 -11.75 -0.52 -4.74
N LEU A 125 -11.87 -1.15 -5.91
CA LEU A 125 -11.13 -0.75 -7.11
C LEU A 125 -11.36 0.71 -7.48
N VAL A 126 -12.60 1.24 -7.32
CA VAL A 126 -12.87 2.66 -7.53
C VAL A 126 -12.05 3.54 -6.58
N CYS A 127 -11.97 3.18 -5.29
CA CYS A 127 -11.12 3.90 -4.33
C CYS A 127 -9.65 3.88 -4.75
N ASP A 128 -9.17 2.70 -5.11
CA ASP A 128 -7.78 2.45 -5.48
C ASP A 128 -7.39 3.29 -6.70
N MET A 129 -8.21 3.22 -7.76
CA MET A 129 -7.96 3.95 -9.00
C MET A 129 -8.06 5.46 -8.83
N LEU A 130 -9.02 5.96 -8.06
CA LEU A 130 -9.12 7.39 -7.75
C LEU A 130 -7.90 7.89 -6.99
N PHE A 131 -7.43 7.12 -6.01
CA PHE A 131 -6.24 7.47 -5.25
C PHE A 131 -5.00 7.48 -6.14
N LEU A 132 -4.73 6.40 -6.87
CA LEU A 132 -3.57 6.27 -7.75
C LEU A 132 -3.55 7.37 -8.83
N HIS A 133 -4.71 7.58 -9.49
CA HIS A 133 -4.84 8.63 -10.49
C HIS A 133 -4.49 10.02 -9.94
N ARG A 134 -5.00 10.38 -8.75
CA ARG A 134 -4.73 11.67 -8.12
C ARG A 134 -3.30 11.79 -7.61
N PHE A 135 -2.76 10.70 -7.09
CA PHE A 135 -1.40 10.66 -6.60
C PHE A 135 -0.41 10.93 -7.74
N TYR A 136 -0.53 10.23 -8.86
CA TYR A 136 0.40 10.39 -9.98
C TYR A 136 0.18 11.66 -10.80
N ARG A 137 -0.94 12.33 -10.65
CA ARG A 137 -1.20 13.64 -11.27
C ARG A 137 -0.83 14.84 -10.41
N ASP A 138 -0.60 14.64 -9.13
CA ASP A 138 -0.23 15.73 -8.23
C ASP A 138 1.25 16.06 -8.41
N PRO A 139 1.64 17.33 -8.63
CA PRO A 139 3.03 17.72 -8.80
C PRO A 139 3.89 17.55 -7.54
N SER A 140 3.25 17.38 -6.39
CA SER A 140 3.89 17.17 -5.10
C SER A 140 3.16 16.12 -4.26
N PRO A 141 3.03 14.86 -4.77
CA PRO A 141 2.11 13.89 -4.19
C PRO A 141 2.46 13.54 -2.75
N TRP A 142 3.74 13.51 -2.41
CA TRP A 142 4.20 13.20 -1.06
C TRP A 142 3.86 14.29 -0.04
N ARG A 143 3.89 15.53 -0.44
CA ARG A 143 3.46 16.67 0.38
C ARG A 143 1.95 16.66 0.56
N ASN A 144 1.23 16.27 -0.49
CA ASN A 144 -0.23 16.34 -0.56
C ASN A 144 -0.92 15.01 -0.25
N LEU A 145 -0.20 13.98 0.22
CA LEU A 145 -0.68 12.62 0.36
C LEU A 145 -2.00 12.51 1.14
N ARG A 146 -2.10 13.17 2.30
CA ARG A 146 -3.33 13.20 3.09
C ARG A 146 -4.47 13.93 2.37
N ARG A 147 -4.17 15.04 1.68
CA ARG A 147 -5.16 15.77 0.89
C ARG A 147 -5.71 14.91 -0.25
N ILE A 148 -4.83 14.18 -0.93
CA ILE A 148 -5.21 13.24 -1.99
C ILE A 148 -6.13 12.16 -1.43
N PHE A 149 -5.75 11.54 -0.31
CA PHE A 149 -6.57 10.54 0.36
C PHE A 149 -7.96 11.11 0.74
N ASN A 150 -8.00 12.26 1.40
CA ASN A 150 -9.25 12.90 1.82
C ASN A 150 -10.15 13.27 0.63
N SER A 151 -9.57 13.60 -0.51
CA SER A 151 -10.34 13.87 -1.72
C SER A 151 -11.08 12.63 -2.23
N VAL A 152 -10.50 11.44 -2.10
CA VAL A 152 -11.21 10.18 -2.41
C VAL A 152 -12.43 10.00 -1.50
N LEU A 153 -12.27 10.21 -0.19
CA LEU A 153 -13.38 10.10 0.77
C LEU A 153 -14.52 11.11 0.50
N ARG A 154 -14.17 12.29 0.00
CA ARG A 154 -15.15 13.33 -0.35
C ARG A 154 -15.91 12.98 -1.61
N ASP A 155 -15.22 12.57 -2.65
CA ASP A 155 -15.79 12.43 -3.99
C ASP A 155 -16.36 11.02 -4.24
N TYR A 156 -16.02 10.07 -3.38
CA TYR A 156 -16.57 8.72 -3.35
C TYR A 156 -17.00 8.31 -1.93
N PRO A 157 -18.20 8.72 -1.47
CA PRO A 157 -18.66 8.47 -0.10
C PRO A 157 -18.72 6.99 0.29
N ALA A 158 -18.85 6.08 -0.70
CA ALA A 158 -18.78 4.63 -0.45
C ALA A 158 -17.45 4.21 0.18
N ALA A 159 -16.36 4.94 -0.05
CA ALA A 159 -15.06 4.66 0.56
C ALA A 159 -15.12 4.62 2.10
N LYS A 160 -15.94 5.47 2.73
CA LYS A 160 -16.16 5.45 4.19
C LYS A 160 -16.79 4.15 4.65
N ARG A 161 -17.80 3.65 3.91
CA ARG A 161 -18.47 2.39 4.23
C ARG A 161 -17.55 1.18 4.06
N LEU A 162 -16.62 1.25 3.12
CA LEU A 162 -15.58 0.25 2.92
C LEU A 162 -14.48 0.31 4.00
N GLY A 163 -14.55 1.27 4.92
CA GLY A 163 -13.51 1.46 5.92
C GLY A 163 -12.16 1.85 5.31
N TYR A 164 -12.18 2.61 4.21
CA TYR A 164 -10.98 3.10 3.56
C TYR A 164 -10.20 4.00 4.51
N THR A 165 -8.98 3.63 4.83
CA THR A 165 -8.22 4.17 5.97
C THR A 165 -6.79 4.52 5.56
N PHE A 166 -6.31 5.65 6.10
CA PHE A 166 -4.96 6.15 5.92
C PHE A 166 -4.28 6.35 7.28
N ILE A 167 -3.11 5.74 7.45
CA ILE A 167 -2.30 5.86 8.66
C ILE A 167 -0.91 6.38 8.24
N ALA A 168 -0.54 7.56 8.74
CA ALA A 168 0.76 8.15 8.46
C ALA A 168 1.83 7.58 9.41
N GLY A 169 3.03 7.36 8.88
CA GLY A 169 4.25 7.24 9.65
C GLY A 169 4.61 8.56 10.35
N ARG A 170 5.43 8.49 11.37
CA ARG A 170 5.96 9.67 12.08
C ARG A 170 7.16 10.24 11.35
#